data_63551bbf4fe7adea03e286831cf65765
#
_entry.id   63551bbf4fe7adea03e286831cf65765
#
_cell.length_a   1.000
_cell.length_b   1.000
_cell.length_c   1.000
_cell.angle_alpha   90.00
_cell.angle_beta   90.00
_cell.angle_gamma   90.00
#
_symmetry.space_group_name_H-M   'P 1'
#
loop_
_entity.id
_entity.type
_entity.pdbx_description
1 polymer ?
#
loop_
_entity_poly.entity_id
_entity_poly.type
_entity_poly.pdbx_seq_one_letter_code
_entity_poly.pdbx_strand_id
1 'polypeptide(L)'
;SAEIEDGYNNALLSRELSEKLDAYEVPDKYQIYYGGELDNINTMLEQMLLLLILGFVLIYLIMVAQFQSLLSPFIIILTVPLAFTGGFFALWFSGEGLTMLSLMGFAVLMGTVVNNGIVFVDYVNQLRRGGLEKHHALVAAGKTRMRPILMTALTTILAMLPMVFSVAIGASMERGMALVVVGGLLYATFMTLYVVPIMYDLLYRRVPTEVDLGDETLDDDPGDAQAFLESLQAKHAAQIADHPQAM
;
A
#
# COMPACT_ATOMS: atom_id res chain seq x y z
N SER A 1 21.17 -2.32 36.07
CA SER A 1 19.95 -2.50 35.28
C SER A 1 18.77 -2.06 36.15
N ALA A 2 17.89 -1.24 35.61
CA ALA A 2 16.64 -0.84 36.25
C ALA A 2 15.50 -1.47 35.45
N GLU A 3 14.58 -2.13 36.11
CA GLU A 3 13.32 -2.58 35.52
C GLU A 3 12.26 -1.49 35.71
N ILE A 4 11.47 -1.26 34.70
CA ILE A 4 10.40 -0.25 34.73
C ILE A 4 9.12 -0.94 35.18
N GLU A 5 8.40 -0.30 36.09
CA GLU A 5 7.15 -0.81 36.62
C GLU A 5 6.05 -0.80 35.52
N ASP A 6 5.22 -1.83 35.50
CA ASP A 6 4.14 -1.99 34.52
C ASP A 6 3.20 -0.76 34.52
N GLY A 7 3.01 -0.14 33.36
CA GLY A 7 2.14 1.02 33.16
C GLY A 7 2.87 2.30 32.77
N TYR A 8 4.19 2.35 32.79
CA TYR A 8 4.97 3.48 32.32
C TYR A 8 5.49 3.25 30.90
N ASN A 9 5.54 4.34 30.11
CA ASN A 9 6.06 4.28 28.76
C ASN A 9 7.60 4.33 28.79
N ASN A 10 8.24 3.22 28.43
CA ASN A 10 9.70 3.05 28.38
C ASN A 10 10.40 4.19 27.65
N ALA A 11 9.88 4.65 26.52
CA ALA A 11 10.50 5.69 25.71
C ALA A 11 10.47 7.07 26.39
N LEU A 12 9.40 7.42 27.09
CA LEU A 12 9.27 8.69 27.79
C LEU A 12 10.18 8.72 29.01
N LEU A 13 10.20 7.63 29.81
CA LEU A 13 10.99 7.55 31.03
C LEU A 13 12.49 7.57 30.74
N SER A 14 12.89 6.90 29.68
CA SER A 14 14.30 6.85 29.29
C SER A 14 14.78 8.16 28.69
N ARG A 15 13.90 8.89 27.98
CA ARG A 15 14.22 10.24 27.51
C ARG A 15 14.41 11.21 28.71
N GLU A 16 13.54 11.15 29.70
CA GLU A 16 13.66 11.94 30.91
C GLU A 16 14.91 11.58 31.73
N LEU A 17 15.26 10.28 31.76
CA LEU A 17 16.49 9.80 32.41
C LEU A 17 17.75 10.30 31.68
N SER A 18 17.76 10.22 30.34
CA SER A 18 18.87 10.74 29.52
C SER A 18 19.08 12.23 29.74
N GLU A 19 18.00 13.01 29.76
CA GLU A 19 18.06 14.47 29.98
C GLU A 19 18.62 14.82 31.37
N LYS A 20 18.27 14.04 32.40
CA LYS A 20 18.80 14.20 33.76
C LYS A 20 20.25 13.75 33.89
N LEU A 21 20.65 12.72 33.16
CA LEU A 21 22.03 12.20 33.18
C LEU A 21 22.97 13.09 32.35
N ASP A 22 22.52 13.70 31.27
CA ASP A 22 23.28 14.67 30.47
C ASP A 22 23.55 15.97 31.26
N ALA A 23 22.68 16.30 32.22
CA ALA A 23 22.86 17.41 33.12
C ALA A 23 23.84 17.13 34.28
N TYR A 24 24.33 15.86 34.41
CA TYR A 24 25.22 15.47 35.48
C TYR A 24 26.70 15.65 35.06
N GLU A 25 27.45 16.46 35.79
CA GLU A 25 28.86 16.68 35.53
C GLU A 25 29.67 15.40 35.83
N VAL A 26 30.11 14.73 34.77
CA VAL A 26 30.93 13.52 34.85
C VAL A 26 32.43 13.91 34.93
N PRO A 27 33.21 13.38 35.86
CA PRO A 27 34.65 13.63 35.92
C PRO A 27 35.37 13.18 34.62
N ASP A 28 36.39 13.92 34.16
CA ASP A 28 37.08 13.78 32.86
C ASP A 28 37.60 12.38 32.50
N LYS A 29 37.52 11.42 33.40
CA LYS A 29 37.97 10.01 33.18
C LYS A 29 36.80 9.02 32.98
N TYR A 30 35.59 9.46 33.09
CA TYR A 30 34.41 8.60 32.98
C TYR A 30 33.50 9.10 31.88
N GLN A 31 32.94 8.18 31.11
CA GLN A 31 31.92 8.46 30.13
C GLN A 31 30.65 7.70 30.51
N ILE A 32 29.51 8.39 30.49
CA ILE A 32 28.23 7.73 30.64
C ILE A 32 27.91 7.10 29.28
N TYR A 33 27.85 5.79 29.23
CA TYR A 33 27.42 5.06 28.06
C TYR A 33 25.97 4.65 28.25
N TYR A 34 25.12 5.23 27.44
CA TYR A 34 23.71 4.85 27.37
C TYR A 34 23.59 3.55 26.57
N GLY A 35 24.12 2.46 27.12
CA GLY A 35 24.00 1.12 26.53
C GLY A 35 22.67 0.52 26.93
N GLY A 36 21.64 0.77 26.18
CA GLY A 36 20.32 0.21 26.43
C GLY A 36 19.52 0.04 25.17
N GLU A 37 18.37 -0.55 25.33
CA GLU A 37 17.39 -0.84 24.27
C GLU A 37 17.03 0.39 23.44
N LEU A 38 17.09 1.59 24.03
CA LEU A 38 16.69 2.87 23.39
C LEU A 38 17.68 3.38 22.34
N ASP A 39 18.98 3.28 22.61
CA ASP A 39 19.99 3.74 21.66
C ASP A 39 19.95 2.83 20.40
N ASN A 40 19.73 1.54 20.63
CA ASN A 40 19.46 0.58 19.58
C ASN A 40 18.14 0.90 18.84
N ILE A 41 17.06 1.24 19.56
CA ILE A 41 15.75 1.56 18.95
C ILE A 41 15.85 2.80 18.05
N ASN A 42 16.47 3.88 18.49
CA ASN A 42 16.62 5.09 17.69
C ASN A 42 17.43 4.86 16.42
N THR A 43 18.57 4.18 16.53
CA THR A 43 19.40 3.82 15.39
C THR A 43 18.65 2.91 14.41
N MET A 44 17.92 1.95 14.94
CA MET A 44 17.11 1.02 14.14
C MET A 44 15.91 1.74 13.47
N LEU A 45 15.26 2.69 14.15
CA LEU A 45 14.20 3.52 13.56
C LEU A 45 14.71 4.35 12.39
N GLU A 46 15.89 4.98 12.53
CA GLU A 46 16.52 5.72 11.44
C GLU A 46 16.84 4.81 10.25
N GLN A 47 17.41 3.63 10.51
CA GLN A 47 17.72 2.65 9.46
C GLN A 47 16.45 2.14 8.77
N MET A 48 15.38 1.86 9.52
CA MET A 48 14.10 1.41 8.96
C MET A 48 13.43 2.50 8.13
N LEU A 49 13.46 3.76 8.56
CA LEU A 49 12.96 4.88 7.78
C LEU A 49 13.75 5.06 6.47
N LEU A 50 15.08 4.93 6.52
CA LEU A 50 15.92 4.98 5.33
C LEU A 50 15.57 3.86 4.35
N LEU A 51 15.38 2.64 4.85
CA LEU A 51 14.96 1.49 4.04
C LEU A 51 13.56 1.68 3.43
N LEU A 52 12.62 2.26 4.18
CA LEU A 52 11.28 2.60 3.68
C LEU A 52 11.35 3.64 2.56
N ILE A 53 12.16 4.69 2.73
CA ILE A 53 12.37 5.72 1.71
C ILE A 53 13.05 5.11 0.48
N LEU A 54 14.07 4.29 0.66
CA LEU A 54 14.76 3.60 -0.42
C LEU A 54 13.79 2.68 -1.17
N GLY A 55 12.99 1.88 -0.46
CA GLY A 55 11.96 1.03 -1.04
C GLY A 55 10.93 1.82 -1.85
N PHE A 56 10.48 2.95 -1.31
CA PHE A 56 9.58 3.87 -1.99
C PHE A 56 10.16 4.41 -3.32
N VAL A 57 11.42 4.85 -3.29
CA VAL A 57 12.12 5.34 -4.49
C VAL A 57 12.29 4.22 -5.52
N LEU A 58 12.70 3.02 -5.08
CA LEU A 58 12.88 1.87 -5.99
C LEU A 58 11.56 1.47 -6.64
N ILE A 59 10.46 1.38 -5.86
CA ILE A 59 9.13 1.09 -6.39
C ILE A 59 8.72 2.14 -7.41
N TYR A 60 8.95 3.44 -7.13
CA TYR A 60 8.65 4.51 -8.07
C TYR A 60 9.42 4.36 -9.38
N LEU A 61 10.74 4.12 -9.31
CA LEU A 61 11.58 3.94 -10.48
C LEU A 61 11.14 2.74 -11.34
N ILE A 62 10.84 1.60 -10.70
CA ILE A 62 10.34 0.40 -11.38
C ILE A 62 9.01 0.71 -12.08
N MET A 63 8.09 1.40 -11.40
CA MET A 63 6.82 1.78 -12.00
C MET A 63 6.98 2.75 -13.17
N VAL A 64 7.88 3.73 -13.07
CA VAL A 64 8.18 4.65 -14.19
C VAL A 64 8.70 3.88 -15.39
N ALA A 65 9.61 2.93 -15.19
CA ALA A 65 10.11 2.06 -16.25
C ALA A 65 9.00 1.20 -16.87
N GLN A 66 8.11 0.62 -16.04
CA GLN A 66 7.04 -0.26 -16.48
C GLN A 66 5.93 0.49 -17.25
N PHE A 67 5.49 1.63 -16.74
CA PHE A 67 4.40 2.41 -17.36
C PHE A 67 4.88 3.36 -18.45
N GLN A 68 6.19 3.59 -18.58
CA GLN A 68 6.79 4.58 -19.49
C GLN A 68 6.12 5.96 -19.40
N SER A 69 5.62 6.28 -18.22
CA SER A 69 4.87 7.47 -17.89
C SER A 69 5.17 7.88 -16.45
N LEU A 70 5.32 9.17 -16.21
CA LEU A 70 5.48 9.70 -14.85
C LEU A 70 4.15 9.84 -14.10
N LEU A 71 3.04 9.96 -14.84
CA LEU A 71 1.72 10.22 -14.25
C LEU A 71 1.10 8.97 -13.62
N SER A 72 1.19 7.81 -14.29
CA SER A 72 0.65 6.56 -13.74
C SER A 72 1.27 6.19 -12.40
N PRO A 73 2.62 6.15 -12.26
CA PRO A 73 3.26 5.93 -10.97
C PRO A 73 2.88 6.95 -9.90
N PHE A 74 2.77 8.22 -10.28
CA PHE A 74 2.41 9.28 -9.34
C PHE A 74 1.01 9.07 -8.73
N ILE A 75 0.03 8.66 -9.54
CA ILE A 75 -1.32 8.35 -9.07
C ILE A 75 -1.31 7.16 -8.10
N ILE A 76 -0.55 6.11 -8.44
CA ILE A 76 -0.46 4.91 -7.62
C ILE A 76 0.22 5.21 -6.29
N ILE A 77 1.33 5.94 -6.31
CA ILE A 77 2.10 6.28 -5.11
C ILE A 77 1.33 7.15 -4.12
N LEU A 78 0.39 7.96 -4.61
CA LEU A 78 -0.48 8.75 -3.74
C LEU A 78 -1.36 7.89 -2.83
N THR A 79 -1.56 6.62 -3.16
CA THR A 79 -2.30 5.68 -2.31
C THR A 79 -1.49 5.21 -1.09
N VAL A 80 -0.16 5.30 -1.12
CA VAL A 80 0.71 4.85 -0.02
C VAL A 80 0.53 5.68 1.24
N PRO A 81 0.56 7.03 1.20
CA PRO A 81 0.25 7.85 2.38
C PRO A 81 -1.13 7.56 2.96
N LEU A 82 -2.13 7.32 2.09
CA LEU A 82 -3.46 6.94 2.53
C LEU A 82 -3.46 5.59 3.26
N ALA A 83 -2.74 4.61 2.74
CA ALA A 83 -2.58 3.32 3.41
C ALA A 83 -1.92 3.45 4.78
N PHE A 84 -0.90 4.29 4.87
CA PHE A 84 -0.20 4.55 6.13
C PHE A 84 -1.12 5.19 7.17
N THR A 85 -2.00 6.11 6.78
CA THR A 85 -2.99 6.65 7.71
C THR A 85 -3.87 5.56 8.30
N GLY A 86 -4.29 4.58 7.50
CA GLY A 86 -5.05 3.41 7.98
C GLY A 86 -4.27 2.55 8.98
N GLY A 87 -2.98 2.32 8.73
CA GLY A 87 -2.08 1.62 9.65
C GLY A 87 -1.89 2.36 10.99
N PHE A 88 -1.68 3.67 10.94
CA PHE A 88 -1.58 4.50 12.15
C PHE A 88 -2.89 4.53 12.94
N PHE A 89 -4.04 4.62 12.27
CA PHE A 89 -5.34 4.52 12.94
C PHE A 89 -5.52 3.19 13.65
N ALA A 90 -5.11 2.08 13.03
CA ALA A 90 -5.19 0.76 13.65
C ALA A 90 -4.32 0.65 14.91
N LEU A 91 -3.09 1.16 14.89
CA LEU A 91 -2.22 1.22 16.07
C LEU A 91 -2.82 2.09 17.17
N TRP A 92 -3.33 3.27 16.81
CA TRP A 92 -3.94 4.19 17.76
C TRP A 92 -5.17 3.59 18.44
N PHE A 93 -6.06 2.93 17.68
CA PHE A 93 -7.26 2.29 18.21
C PHE A 93 -6.96 1.10 19.12
N SER A 94 -5.88 0.36 18.82
CA SER A 94 -5.49 -0.80 19.62
C SER A 94 -4.67 -0.43 20.87
N GLY A 95 -4.21 0.82 20.97
CA GLY A 95 -3.30 1.25 22.04
C GLY A 95 -1.88 0.71 21.91
N GLU A 96 -1.55 0.06 20.79
CA GLU A 96 -0.19 -0.45 20.52
C GLU A 96 0.75 0.68 20.10
N GLY A 97 1.99 0.64 20.60
CA GLY A 97 3.03 1.59 20.23
C GLY A 97 3.64 1.31 18.85
N LEU A 98 4.36 2.31 18.33
CA LEU A 98 5.17 2.14 17.14
C LEU A 98 6.40 1.31 17.50
N THR A 99 6.45 0.07 17.02
CA THR A 99 7.56 -0.86 17.21
C THR A 99 8.30 -1.09 15.89
N MET A 100 9.46 -1.72 15.95
CA MET A 100 10.19 -2.11 14.73
C MET A 100 9.38 -3.04 13.83
N LEU A 101 8.65 -3.99 14.43
CA LEU A 101 7.80 -4.89 13.66
C LEU A 101 6.62 -4.15 13.03
N SER A 102 6.05 -3.15 13.68
CA SER A 102 5.01 -2.31 13.07
C SER A 102 5.55 -1.50 11.88
N LEU A 103 6.80 -1.03 11.92
CA LEU A 103 7.45 -0.40 10.77
C LEU A 103 7.67 -1.38 9.61
N MET A 104 8.05 -2.64 9.90
CA MET A 104 8.07 -3.69 8.88
C MET A 104 6.68 -3.92 8.30
N GLY A 105 5.62 -3.84 9.12
CA GLY A 105 4.23 -3.86 8.66
C GLY A 105 3.93 -2.77 7.63
N PHE A 106 4.42 -1.54 7.82
CA PHE A 106 4.29 -0.46 6.83
C PHE A 106 5.02 -0.77 5.52
N ALA A 107 6.18 -1.42 5.57
CA ALA A 107 6.90 -1.84 4.36
C ALA A 107 6.09 -2.87 3.56
N VAL A 108 5.54 -3.88 4.24
CA VAL A 108 4.67 -4.90 3.62
C VAL A 108 3.39 -4.26 3.05
N LEU A 109 2.79 -3.36 3.82
CA LEU A 109 1.59 -2.62 3.42
C LEU A 109 1.84 -1.80 2.16
N MET A 110 2.96 -1.09 2.08
CA MET A 110 3.36 -0.30 0.91
C MET A 110 3.41 -1.16 -0.35
N GLY A 111 4.09 -2.31 -0.29
CA GLY A 111 4.20 -3.23 -1.44
C GLY A 111 2.83 -3.78 -1.87
N THR A 112 1.99 -4.16 -0.92
CA THR A 112 0.66 -4.73 -1.21
C THR A 112 -0.29 -3.70 -1.85
N VAL A 113 -0.31 -2.47 -1.32
CA VAL A 113 -1.19 -1.41 -1.81
C VAL A 113 -0.76 -0.92 -3.20
N VAL A 114 0.54 -0.75 -3.40
CA VAL A 114 1.09 -0.38 -4.72
C VAL A 114 0.75 -1.44 -5.77
N ASN A 115 0.90 -2.73 -5.44
CA ASN A 115 0.54 -3.82 -6.34
C ASN A 115 -0.94 -3.75 -6.79
N ASN A 116 -1.85 -3.50 -5.85
CA ASN A 116 -3.28 -3.34 -6.17
C ASN A 116 -3.53 -2.12 -7.08
N GLY A 117 -2.82 -1.01 -6.85
CA GLY A 117 -2.87 0.20 -7.67
C GLY A 117 -2.35 -0.04 -9.10
N ILE A 118 -1.23 -0.76 -9.24
CA ILE A 118 -0.63 -1.10 -10.53
C ILE A 118 -1.63 -1.87 -11.39
N VAL A 119 -2.20 -2.96 -10.85
CA VAL A 119 -3.15 -3.81 -11.58
C VAL A 119 -4.38 -3.04 -12.05
N PHE A 120 -4.85 -2.07 -11.27
CA PHE A 120 -5.99 -1.23 -11.65
C PHE A 120 -5.62 -0.25 -12.77
N VAL A 121 -4.55 0.54 -12.59
CA VAL A 121 -4.14 1.59 -13.53
C VAL A 121 -3.69 0.98 -14.85
N ASP A 122 -2.96 -0.13 -14.81
CA ASP A 122 -2.54 -0.86 -16.01
C ASP A 122 -3.74 -1.30 -16.84
N TYR A 123 -4.73 -1.88 -16.22
CA TYR A 123 -5.94 -2.31 -16.92
C TYR A 123 -6.74 -1.13 -17.52
N VAL A 124 -6.82 0.01 -16.81
CA VAL A 124 -7.41 1.23 -17.37
C VAL A 124 -6.65 1.69 -18.60
N ASN A 125 -5.31 1.70 -18.53
CA ASN A 125 -4.45 2.09 -19.66
C ASN A 125 -4.64 1.14 -20.85
N GLN A 126 -4.75 -0.17 -20.61
CA GLN A 126 -4.99 -1.17 -21.64
C GLN A 126 -6.34 -0.94 -22.36
N LEU A 127 -7.40 -0.71 -21.59
CA LEU A 127 -8.72 -0.41 -22.17
C LEU A 127 -8.73 0.90 -22.99
N ARG A 128 -7.99 1.92 -22.53
CA ARG A 128 -7.86 3.18 -23.25
C ARG A 128 -7.05 3.08 -24.53
N ARG A 129 -5.98 2.26 -24.54
CA ARG A 129 -5.23 1.93 -25.76
C ARG A 129 -6.12 1.18 -26.77
N GLY A 130 -7.01 0.31 -26.28
CA GLY A 130 -8.03 -0.36 -27.10
C GLY A 130 -9.14 0.54 -27.64
N GLY A 131 -9.04 1.87 -27.46
CA GLY A 131 -9.97 2.86 -28.00
C GLY A 131 -11.17 3.21 -27.12
N LEU A 132 -11.27 2.67 -25.89
CA LEU A 132 -12.36 3.05 -24.99
C LEU A 132 -12.16 4.49 -24.47
N GLU A 133 -13.27 5.21 -24.41
CA GLU A 133 -13.32 6.53 -23.78
C GLU A 133 -12.93 6.44 -22.29
N LYS A 134 -12.24 7.44 -21.78
CA LYS A 134 -11.68 7.49 -20.42
C LYS A 134 -12.70 7.07 -19.34
N HIS A 135 -13.91 7.64 -19.38
CA HIS A 135 -14.92 7.36 -18.38
C HIS A 135 -15.42 5.91 -18.45
N HIS A 136 -15.65 5.40 -19.65
CA HIS A 136 -16.07 4.02 -19.86
C HIS A 136 -14.96 3.03 -19.48
N ALA A 137 -13.69 3.34 -19.77
CA ALA A 137 -12.55 2.54 -19.35
C ALA A 137 -12.41 2.45 -17.82
N LEU A 138 -12.60 3.56 -17.10
CA LEU A 138 -12.57 3.59 -15.64
C LEU A 138 -13.68 2.75 -15.02
N VAL A 139 -14.91 2.87 -15.53
CA VAL A 139 -16.06 2.09 -15.04
C VAL A 139 -15.88 0.61 -15.33
N ALA A 140 -15.42 0.26 -16.53
CA ALA A 140 -15.15 -1.13 -16.91
C ALA A 140 -14.03 -1.74 -16.06
N ALA A 141 -12.93 -1.02 -15.86
CA ALA A 141 -11.84 -1.44 -15.00
C ALA A 141 -12.29 -1.64 -13.55
N GLY A 142 -13.10 -0.71 -13.01
CA GLY A 142 -13.68 -0.84 -11.68
C GLY A 142 -14.50 -2.13 -11.55
N LYS A 143 -15.41 -2.41 -12.48
CA LYS A 143 -16.25 -3.61 -12.46
C LYS A 143 -15.43 -4.91 -12.55
N THR A 144 -14.38 -4.93 -13.35
CA THR A 144 -13.59 -6.13 -13.62
C THR A 144 -12.55 -6.37 -12.52
N ARG A 145 -11.86 -5.32 -12.05
CA ARG A 145 -10.73 -5.45 -11.12
C ARG A 145 -11.11 -5.33 -9.65
N MET A 146 -12.28 -4.81 -9.32
CA MET A 146 -12.74 -4.69 -7.93
C MET A 146 -12.79 -6.05 -7.22
N ARG A 147 -13.31 -7.09 -7.86
CA ARG A 147 -13.38 -8.43 -7.27
C ARG A 147 -12.01 -9.02 -6.92
N PRO A 148 -11.04 -9.11 -7.84
CA PRO A 148 -9.68 -9.57 -7.52
C PRO A 148 -9.02 -8.76 -6.40
N ILE A 149 -9.11 -7.43 -6.43
CA ILE A 149 -8.53 -6.55 -5.40
C ILE A 149 -9.15 -6.82 -4.02
N LEU A 150 -10.47 -6.94 -3.94
CA LEU A 150 -11.14 -7.27 -2.68
C LEU A 150 -10.78 -8.68 -2.19
N MET A 151 -10.65 -9.66 -3.09
CA MET A 151 -10.27 -11.02 -2.72
C MET A 151 -8.85 -11.07 -2.14
N THR A 152 -7.87 -10.41 -2.78
CA THR A 152 -6.49 -10.37 -2.26
C THR A 152 -6.42 -9.63 -0.93
N ALA A 153 -7.09 -8.49 -0.79
CA ALA A 153 -7.14 -7.74 0.46
C ALA A 153 -7.77 -8.58 1.58
N LEU A 154 -8.93 -9.20 1.31
CA LEU A 154 -9.63 -10.01 2.31
C LEU A 154 -8.81 -11.24 2.73
N THR A 155 -8.18 -11.92 1.78
CA THR A 155 -7.32 -13.07 2.05
C THR A 155 -6.13 -12.68 2.93
N THR A 156 -5.48 -11.56 2.65
CA THR A 156 -4.35 -11.06 3.45
C THR A 156 -4.82 -10.66 4.86
N ILE A 157 -5.95 -9.97 4.98
CA ILE A 157 -6.54 -9.61 6.27
C ILE A 157 -6.85 -10.86 7.08
N LEU A 158 -7.54 -11.85 6.50
CA LEU A 158 -7.86 -13.10 7.17
C LEU A 158 -6.62 -13.88 7.60
N ALA A 159 -5.57 -13.88 6.78
CA ALA A 159 -4.29 -14.52 7.12
C ALA A 159 -3.59 -13.86 8.32
N MET A 160 -3.76 -12.55 8.51
CA MET A 160 -3.16 -11.80 9.61
C MET A 160 -4.02 -11.79 10.90
N LEU A 161 -5.32 -12.10 10.82
CA LEU A 161 -6.21 -12.11 11.98
C LEU A 161 -5.73 -12.98 13.16
N PRO A 162 -5.20 -14.19 12.96
CA PRO A 162 -4.69 -14.99 14.07
C PRO A 162 -3.58 -14.28 14.88
N MET A 163 -2.72 -13.48 14.19
CA MET A 163 -1.65 -12.71 14.85
C MET A 163 -2.22 -11.55 15.67
N VAL A 164 -3.29 -10.91 15.20
CA VAL A 164 -3.96 -9.81 15.92
C VAL A 164 -4.55 -10.29 17.24
N PHE A 165 -5.10 -11.52 17.28
CA PHE A 165 -5.77 -12.10 18.46
C PHE A 165 -4.86 -13.01 19.30
N SER A 166 -3.61 -13.20 18.91
CA SER A 166 -2.67 -14.05 19.64
C SER A 166 -2.34 -13.44 21.01
N VAL A 167 -2.34 -14.30 22.05
CA VAL A 167 -2.03 -13.96 23.46
C VAL A 167 -0.74 -14.65 23.92
N ALA A 168 -0.01 -15.30 22.99
CA ALA A 168 1.20 -16.03 23.32
C ALA A 168 2.35 -15.09 23.74
N ILE A 169 3.31 -15.61 24.50
CA ILE A 169 4.51 -14.89 24.91
C ILE A 169 5.28 -14.49 23.63
N GLY A 170 5.53 -13.19 23.45
CA GLY A 170 6.15 -12.64 22.22
C GLY A 170 5.16 -12.24 21.12
N ALA A 171 3.90 -12.63 21.19
CA ALA A 171 2.88 -12.23 20.23
C ALA A 171 2.58 -10.73 20.22
N SER A 172 2.82 -10.05 21.34
CA SER A 172 2.67 -8.58 21.43
C SER A 172 3.56 -7.84 20.43
N MET A 173 4.75 -8.36 20.14
CA MET A 173 5.65 -7.75 19.16
C MET A 173 5.09 -7.88 17.73
N GLU A 174 4.59 -9.05 17.35
CA GLU A 174 4.07 -9.33 16.01
C GLU A 174 2.68 -8.73 15.79
N ARG A 175 1.91 -8.52 16.86
CA ARG A 175 0.58 -7.93 16.83
C ARG A 175 0.58 -6.54 16.22
N GLY A 176 1.57 -5.68 16.55
CA GLY A 176 1.71 -4.35 15.97
C GLY A 176 1.85 -4.39 14.45
N MET A 177 2.66 -5.33 13.92
CA MET A 177 2.80 -5.54 12.47
C MET A 177 1.48 -5.96 11.82
N ALA A 178 0.81 -6.96 12.42
CA ALA A 178 -0.46 -7.45 11.89
C ALA A 178 -1.55 -6.37 11.89
N LEU A 179 -1.63 -5.55 12.94
CA LEU A 179 -2.57 -4.43 13.04
C LEU A 179 -2.34 -3.38 11.95
N VAL A 180 -1.08 -3.02 11.70
CA VAL A 180 -0.73 -2.08 10.63
C VAL A 180 -1.16 -2.61 9.28
N VAL A 181 -0.86 -3.88 8.99
CA VAL A 181 -1.23 -4.48 7.69
C VAL A 181 -2.74 -4.60 7.54
N VAL A 182 -3.45 -5.10 8.56
CA VAL A 182 -4.92 -5.27 8.52
C VAL A 182 -5.62 -3.93 8.40
N GLY A 183 -5.32 -2.97 9.28
CA GLY A 183 -5.97 -1.66 9.27
C GLY A 183 -5.59 -0.83 8.06
N GLY A 184 -4.31 -0.85 7.69
CA GLY A 184 -3.80 -0.16 6.52
C GLY A 184 -4.39 -0.71 5.23
N LEU A 185 -4.45 -2.02 5.06
CA LEU A 185 -4.99 -2.66 3.87
C LEU A 185 -6.51 -2.46 3.76
N LEU A 186 -7.23 -2.54 4.87
CA LEU A 186 -8.67 -2.28 4.90
C LEU A 186 -8.96 -0.84 4.46
N TYR A 187 -8.30 0.13 5.07
CA TYR A 187 -8.48 1.54 4.72
C TYR A 187 -8.01 1.84 3.29
N ALA A 188 -6.83 1.34 2.91
CA ALA A 188 -6.28 1.53 1.58
C ALA A 188 -7.18 0.93 0.49
N THR A 189 -7.77 -0.25 0.71
CA THR A 189 -8.63 -0.87 -0.30
C THR A 189 -9.85 0.00 -0.61
N PHE A 190 -10.48 0.55 0.42
CA PHE A 190 -11.58 1.49 0.20
C PHE A 190 -11.11 2.77 -0.50
N MET A 191 -10.01 3.36 -0.02
CA MET A 191 -9.51 4.61 -0.58
C MET A 191 -8.97 4.45 -2.01
N THR A 192 -8.29 3.36 -2.34
CA THR A 192 -7.79 3.13 -3.71
C THR A 192 -8.91 2.99 -4.71
N LEU A 193 -10.03 2.35 -4.34
CA LEU A 193 -11.19 2.21 -5.22
C LEU A 193 -11.86 3.54 -5.57
N TYR A 194 -11.72 4.57 -4.72
CA TYR A 194 -12.27 5.91 -4.96
C TYR A 194 -11.20 6.88 -5.46
N VAL A 195 -10.06 6.95 -4.78
CA VAL A 195 -9.03 7.96 -5.04
C VAL A 195 -8.33 7.71 -6.37
N VAL A 196 -7.99 6.46 -6.68
CA VAL A 196 -7.26 6.16 -7.94
C VAL A 196 -8.09 6.51 -9.18
N PRO A 197 -9.38 6.12 -9.31
CA PRO A 197 -10.19 6.55 -10.46
C PRO A 197 -10.34 8.06 -10.56
N ILE A 198 -10.58 8.75 -9.44
CA ILE A 198 -10.75 10.21 -9.41
C ILE A 198 -9.45 10.90 -9.82
N MET A 199 -8.31 10.48 -9.27
CA MET A 199 -7.01 11.04 -9.62
C MET A 199 -6.63 10.75 -11.07
N TYR A 200 -6.96 9.56 -11.55
CA TYR A 200 -6.77 9.21 -12.95
C TYR A 200 -7.62 10.09 -13.86
N ASP A 201 -8.88 10.32 -13.53
CA ASP A 201 -9.76 11.18 -14.31
C ASP A 201 -9.32 12.65 -14.33
N LEU A 202 -8.82 13.14 -13.20
CA LEU A 202 -8.33 14.52 -13.05
C LEU A 202 -7.01 14.76 -13.79
N LEU A 203 -6.04 13.84 -13.67
CA LEU A 203 -4.67 14.02 -14.17
C LEU A 203 -4.52 13.58 -15.62
N TYR A 204 -5.18 12.51 -16.03
CA TYR A 204 -5.07 11.98 -17.39
C TYR A 204 -6.01 12.68 -18.36
N ARG A 205 -5.49 13.68 -19.08
CA ARG A 205 -6.24 14.39 -20.15
C ARG A 205 -6.03 13.76 -21.54
N ARG A 206 -4.88 13.11 -21.77
CA ARG A 206 -4.52 12.50 -23.07
C ARG A 206 -4.56 10.97 -22.98
N VAL A 207 -4.70 10.31 -24.13
CA VAL A 207 -4.59 8.86 -24.22
C VAL A 207 -3.13 8.46 -23.90
N PRO A 208 -2.88 7.40 -23.12
CA PRO A 208 -1.52 6.91 -22.89
C PRO A 208 -0.87 6.55 -24.24
N THR A 209 0.32 7.11 -24.48
CA THR A 209 1.07 6.85 -25.69
C THR A 209 1.76 5.49 -25.53
N GLU A 210 1.65 4.65 -26.54
CA GLU A 210 2.46 3.44 -26.64
C GLU A 210 3.84 3.86 -27.14
N VAL A 211 4.88 3.56 -26.38
CA VAL A 211 6.24 3.64 -26.90
C VAL A 211 6.52 2.28 -27.51
N ASP A 212 6.69 2.26 -28.83
CA ASP A 212 7.07 1.08 -29.60
C ASP A 212 8.49 0.64 -29.14
N LEU A 213 8.56 -0.43 -28.39
CA LEU A 213 9.83 -1.02 -27.94
C LEU A 213 10.43 -1.98 -28.97
N GLY A 214 9.97 -1.90 -30.25
CA GLY A 214 10.42 -2.83 -31.29
C GLY A 214 9.86 -4.22 -31.05
N ASP A 215 9.16 -4.66 -32.03
CA ASP A 215 8.48 -5.92 -32.25
C ASP A 215 9.01 -7.11 -31.42
N GLU A 216 8.63 -7.24 -30.15
CA GLU A 216 8.51 -8.53 -29.52
C GLU A 216 7.08 -9.00 -29.79
N THR A 217 6.93 -9.65 -30.92
CA THR A 217 5.75 -10.46 -31.23
C THR A 217 5.67 -11.60 -30.22
N LEU A 218 5.19 -11.31 -29.03
CA LEU A 218 4.50 -12.32 -28.23
C LEU A 218 3.18 -12.56 -28.95
N ASP A 219 2.98 -13.80 -29.40
CA ASP A 219 1.76 -14.32 -30.00
C ASP A 219 0.53 -14.13 -29.10
N ASP A 220 0.11 -12.89 -28.88
CA ASP A 220 -1.24 -12.59 -28.48
C ASP A 220 -2.06 -12.49 -29.75
N ASP A 221 -2.67 -13.61 -30.10
CA ASP A 221 -3.54 -13.72 -31.28
C ASP A 221 -4.62 -12.63 -31.20
N PRO A 222 -4.62 -11.63 -32.13
CA PRO A 222 -5.64 -10.56 -32.13
C PRO A 222 -7.06 -11.11 -32.23
N GLY A 223 -7.22 -12.38 -32.57
CA GLY A 223 -8.49 -13.09 -32.63
C GLY A 223 -9.21 -13.17 -31.28
N ASP A 224 -8.49 -13.36 -30.16
CA ASP A 224 -9.14 -13.53 -28.86
C ASP A 224 -9.75 -12.22 -28.31
N ALA A 225 -9.10 -11.09 -28.56
CA ALA A 225 -9.64 -9.79 -28.17
C ALA A 225 -10.85 -9.39 -29.03
N GLN A 226 -10.81 -9.68 -30.32
CA GLN A 226 -11.92 -9.44 -31.23
C GLN A 226 -13.11 -10.37 -30.94
N ALA A 227 -12.87 -11.66 -30.69
CA ALA A 227 -13.89 -12.62 -30.30
C ALA A 227 -14.55 -12.22 -28.97
N PHE A 228 -13.80 -11.69 -28.02
CA PHE A 228 -14.35 -11.16 -26.76
C PHE A 228 -15.22 -9.93 -26.99
N LEU A 229 -14.79 -8.98 -27.84
CA LEU A 229 -15.57 -7.80 -28.20
C LEU A 229 -16.87 -8.16 -28.93
N GLU A 230 -16.81 -9.12 -29.87
CA GLU A 230 -17.99 -9.66 -30.56
C GLU A 230 -18.95 -10.36 -29.60
N SER A 231 -18.42 -11.11 -28.63
CA SER A 231 -19.24 -11.76 -27.59
C SER A 231 -19.95 -10.75 -26.69
N LEU A 232 -19.32 -9.63 -26.39
CA LEU A 232 -19.91 -8.54 -25.61
C LEU A 232 -20.98 -7.79 -26.42
N GLN A 233 -20.74 -7.53 -27.70
CA GLN A 233 -21.71 -6.91 -28.60
C GLN A 233 -22.92 -7.82 -28.83
N ALA A 234 -22.72 -9.12 -29.00
CA ALA A 234 -23.80 -10.10 -29.12
C ALA A 234 -24.64 -10.20 -27.85
N LYS A 235 -24.00 -10.20 -26.67
CA LYS A 235 -24.72 -10.15 -25.38
C LYS A 235 -25.51 -8.86 -25.21
N HIS A 236 -24.98 -7.73 -25.63
CA HIS A 236 -25.67 -6.44 -25.54
C HIS A 236 -26.86 -6.37 -26.50
N ALA A 237 -26.69 -6.88 -27.72
CA ALA A 237 -27.77 -6.99 -28.69
C ALA A 237 -28.88 -7.94 -28.23
N ALA A 238 -28.54 -9.07 -27.64
CA ALA A 238 -29.49 -10.01 -27.06
C ALA A 238 -30.26 -9.41 -25.87
N GLN A 239 -29.61 -8.60 -25.05
CA GLN A 239 -30.22 -7.93 -23.89
C GLN A 239 -31.18 -6.82 -24.30
N ILE A 240 -30.92 -6.13 -25.43
CA ILE A 240 -31.82 -5.14 -26.03
C ILE A 240 -33.03 -5.82 -26.70
N ALA A 241 -32.82 -7.00 -27.28
CA ALA A 241 -33.89 -7.78 -27.92
C ALA A 241 -34.87 -8.40 -26.90
N ASP A 242 -34.41 -8.70 -25.69
CA ASP A 242 -35.24 -9.32 -24.62
C ASP A 242 -36.04 -8.30 -23.77
N HIS A 243 -35.74 -6.99 -23.91
CA HIS A 243 -36.50 -5.90 -23.28
C HIS A 243 -36.94 -4.81 -24.28
N PRO A 244 -37.92 -5.08 -25.18
CA PRO A 244 -38.41 -4.10 -26.14
C PRO A 244 -39.36 -3.05 -25.54
N GLN A 245 -39.59 -3.00 -24.22
CA GLN A 245 -40.56 -2.10 -23.58
C GLN A 245 -39.95 -1.25 -22.45
N ALA A 246 -38.93 -0.47 -22.74
CA ALA A 246 -38.49 0.61 -21.86
C ALA A 246 -38.12 1.82 -22.74
N MET A 247 -39.10 2.36 -23.45
CA MET A 247 -39.15 3.73 -23.95
C MET A 247 -40.34 4.42 -23.34
#